data_99874beac70e33e95a21d8705d707273
#
_entry.id   99874beac70e33e95a21d8705d707273
#
_cell.length_a   1.000
_cell.length_b   1.000
_cell.length_c   1.000
_cell.angle_alpha   90.00
_cell.angle_beta   90.00
_cell.angle_gamma   90.00
#
_symmetry.space_group_name_H-M   'P 1'
#
loop_
_entity.id
_entity.type
_entity.pdbx_description
1 polymer ?
#
loop_
_entity_poly.entity_id
_entity_poly.type
_entity_poly.pdbx_seq_one_letter_code
_entity_poly.pdbx_strand_id
1 'polypeptide(L)'
;MNIALHRPALMRLALGLQLLVTLVVLALSACGGGGSEQEEAKPGPLPEDPKALRPGEYHSTEFEPSFSFRVGKGWRTSSEFLQISNKLAIVRGEEDRTGAPTLIFRAPQEVFKYAKNDTTPEVVEAPKDMVGWFQHHPYLKTEKPGSATVGGVKGVRLDYTVSEDAPYDDISLFRYADGSDGGAGKGFKYRAIVLEDVEGKTVTIGIGNPTIGFDDLLPEAQKVLDTVKWEGS
;
A
#
# COMPACT_ATOMS: atom_id res chain seq x y z
N MET A 1 -62.99 -35.32 62.25
CA MET A 1 -62.70 -33.98 61.69
C MET A 1 -61.50 -34.19 60.77
N ASN A 2 -61.79 -34.35 59.46
CA ASN A 2 -60.82 -34.76 58.44
C ASN A 2 -60.18 -33.51 57.80
N ILE A 3 -58.89 -33.44 57.82
CA ILE A 3 -58.16 -32.44 57.03
C ILE A 3 -57.44 -33.19 55.90
N ALA A 4 -57.97 -33.04 54.67
CA ALA A 4 -57.39 -33.55 53.45
C ALA A 4 -56.27 -32.63 53.01
N LEU A 5 -55.03 -33.12 52.98
CA LEU A 5 -53.92 -32.41 52.40
C LEU A 5 -53.89 -32.57 50.85
N HIS A 6 -54.21 -31.48 50.14
CA HIS A 6 -54.04 -31.38 48.70
C HIS A 6 -52.53 -31.30 48.35
N ARG A 7 -51.98 -32.37 47.77
CA ARG A 7 -50.65 -32.40 47.18
C ARG A 7 -50.69 -32.79 45.69
N PRO A 8 -51.16 -31.90 44.80
CA PRO A 8 -50.71 -32.08 43.43
C PRO A 8 -50.08 -30.86 42.74
N ALA A 9 -50.04 -29.66 43.34
CA ALA A 9 -49.58 -28.47 42.63
C ALA A 9 -48.04 -28.32 42.50
N LEU A 10 -47.28 -28.83 43.46
CA LEU A 10 -45.83 -28.69 43.45
C LEU A 10 -45.11 -29.62 42.44
N MET A 11 -45.70 -30.76 42.12
CA MET A 11 -45.07 -31.71 41.19
C MET A 11 -45.19 -31.27 39.71
N ARG A 12 -46.23 -30.49 39.34
CA ARG A 12 -46.39 -29.93 38.01
C ARG A 12 -45.47 -28.74 37.76
N LEU A 13 -45.13 -27.96 38.78
CA LEU A 13 -44.26 -26.83 38.68
C LEU A 13 -42.78 -27.30 38.47
N ALA A 14 -42.37 -28.38 39.16
CA ALA A 14 -41.03 -28.96 38.98
C ALA A 14 -40.77 -29.50 37.56
N LEU A 15 -41.80 -30.14 36.96
CA LEU A 15 -41.69 -30.67 35.60
C LEU A 15 -41.64 -29.55 34.55
N GLY A 16 -42.38 -28.46 34.73
CA GLY A 16 -42.37 -27.30 33.82
C GLY A 16 -41.02 -26.56 33.88
N LEU A 17 -40.44 -26.47 35.04
CA LEU A 17 -39.15 -25.80 35.21
C LEU A 17 -37.98 -26.63 34.61
N GLN A 18 -38.00 -27.94 34.72
CA GLN A 18 -37.01 -28.81 34.08
C GLN A 18 -37.08 -28.76 32.55
N LEU A 19 -38.30 -28.65 31.96
CA LEU A 19 -38.47 -28.55 30.52
C LEU A 19 -37.97 -27.20 29.97
N LEU A 20 -38.16 -26.12 30.73
CA LEU A 20 -37.68 -24.77 30.37
C LEU A 20 -36.16 -24.68 30.42
N VAL A 21 -35.51 -25.31 31.42
CA VAL A 21 -34.05 -25.35 31.57
C VAL A 21 -33.41 -26.18 30.45
N THR A 22 -34.01 -27.29 30.05
CA THR A 22 -33.49 -28.08 28.91
C THR A 22 -33.64 -27.37 27.59
N LEU A 23 -34.69 -26.60 27.37
CA LEU A 23 -34.87 -25.83 26.13
C LEU A 23 -33.89 -24.66 26.02
N VAL A 24 -33.58 -24.01 27.14
CA VAL A 24 -32.57 -22.91 27.18
C VAL A 24 -31.16 -23.44 26.94
N VAL A 25 -30.82 -24.63 27.45
CA VAL A 25 -29.52 -25.25 27.22
C VAL A 25 -29.32 -25.67 25.76
N LEU A 26 -30.41 -26.14 25.09
CA LEU A 26 -30.36 -26.45 23.67
C LEU A 26 -30.25 -25.20 22.78
N ALA A 27 -30.83 -24.07 23.20
CA ALA A 27 -30.71 -22.80 22.46
C ALA A 27 -29.32 -22.17 22.59
N LEU A 28 -28.61 -22.38 23.73
CA LEU A 28 -27.26 -21.89 23.92
C LEU A 28 -26.21 -22.76 23.21
N SER A 29 -26.49 -24.01 22.91
CA SER A 29 -25.58 -24.88 22.13
C SER A 29 -25.64 -24.60 20.62
N ALA A 30 -26.67 -23.90 20.12
CA ALA A 30 -26.79 -23.50 18.72
C ALA A 30 -25.99 -22.19 18.39
N CYS A 31 -25.51 -21.48 19.42
CA CYS A 31 -24.55 -20.39 19.28
C CYS A 31 -23.12 -20.79 19.60
N GLY A 32 -22.81 -22.08 19.52
CA GLY A 32 -21.44 -22.60 19.45
C GLY A 32 -20.86 -22.10 18.14
N GLY A 33 -20.20 -20.94 18.20
CA GLY A 33 -19.47 -20.35 17.10
C GLY A 33 -18.52 -21.38 16.53
N GLY A 34 -18.86 -21.94 15.37
CA GLY A 34 -17.86 -22.32 14.44
C GLY A 34 -17.07 -21.04 14.17
N GLY A 35 -15.94 -20.86 14.85
CA GLY A 35 -14.86 -20.08 14.32
C GLY A 35 -14.55 -20.72 12.99
N SER A 36 -15.23 -20.26 11.93
CA SER A 36 -14.67 -20.34 10.62
C SER A 36 -13.37 -19.56 10.79
N GLU A 37 -12.24 -20.24 10.91
CA GLU A 37 -10.99 -19.71 10.43
C GLU A 37 -11.38 -19.21 9.04
N GLN A 38 -11.58 -17.91 8.93
CA GLN A 38 -11.67 -17.25 7.64
C GLN A 38 -10.29 -17.52 7.05
N GLU A 39 -10.25 -18.59 6.23
CA GLU A 39 -9.11 -18.84 5.37
C GLU A 39 -8.82 -17.48 4.72
N GLU A 40 -7.74 -16.81 5.14
CA GLU A 40 -7.38 -15.52 4.58
C GLU A 40 -7.33 -15.73 3.07
N ALA A 41 -8.25 -15.08 2.36
CA ALA A 41 -8.32 -15.22 0.92
C ALA A 41 -6.94 -14.89 0.36
N LYS A 42 -6.36 -15.82 -0.39
CA LYS A 42 -5.04 -15.59 -1.00
C LYS A 42 -5.07 -14.29 -1.79
N PRO A 43 -4.00 -13.48 -1.74
CA PRO A 43 -3.90 -12.27 -2.53
C PRO A 43 -4.24 -12.53 -3.99
N GLY A 44 -5.10 -11.69 -4.57
CA GLY A 44 -5.40 -11.75 -6.00
C GLY A 44 -4.29 -11.06 -6.82
N PRO A 45 -4.11 -11.42 -8.10
CA PRO A 45 -3.18 -10.70 -8.96
C PRO A 45 -3.62 -9.25 -9.14
N LEU A 46 -2.65 -8.32 -9.16
CA LEU A 46 -2.94 -6.94 -9.51
C LEU A 46 -3.38 -6.89 -10.97
N PRO A 47 -4.55 -6.28 -11.29
CA PRO A 47 -5.03 -6.20 -12.67
C PRO A 47 -4.06 -5.44 -13.60
N GLU A 48 -3.84 -5.95 -14.78
CA GLU A 48 -3.05 -5.30 -15.83
C GLU A 48 -3.80 -4.12 -16.47
N ASP A 49 -5.13 -4.27 -16.65
CA ASP A 49 -5.94 -3.22 -17.24
C ASP A 49 -6.25 -2.08 -16.25
N PRO A 50 -6.38 -0.83 -16.73
CA PRO A 50 -6.78 0.30 -15.91
C PRO A 50 -8.18 0.12 -15.34
N LYS A 51 -8.30 -0.09 -14.03
CA LYS A 51 -9.59 -0.21 -13.34
C LYS A 51 -9.54 0.10 -11.86
N ALA A 52 -10.68 0.45 -11.29
CA ALA A 52 -10.85 0.58 -9.86
C ALA A 52 -10.57 -0.76 -9.15
N LEU A 53 -9.75 -0.71 -8.10
CA LEU A 53 -9.46 -1.86 -7.26
C LEU A 53 -10.56 -2.01 -6.20
N ARG A 54 -11.03 -3.22 -6.01
CA ARG A 54 -11.88 -3.55 -4.85
C ARG A 54 -11.01 -3.54 -3.60
N PRO A 55 -11.53 -3.10 -2.45
CA PRO A 55 -10.80 -3.29 -1.19
C PRO A 55 -10.42 -4.76 -1.00
N GLY A 56 -9.15 -5.03 -0.78
CA GLY A 56 -8.65 -6.40 -0.68
C GLY A 56 -7.12 -6.47 -0.77
N GLU A 57 -6.62 -7.69 -0.74
CA GLU A 57 -5.20 -8.00 -0.85
C GLU A 57 -4.85 -8.38 -2.29
N TYR A 58 -3.75 -7.82 -2.77
CA TYR A 58 -3.21 -8.02 -4.11
C TYR A 58 -1.75 -8.43 -4.03
N HIS A 59 -1.25 -9.13 -5.04
CA HIS A 59 0.17 -9.40 -5.21
C HIS A 59 0.67 -8.85 -6.54
N SER A 60 1.94 -8.49 -6.58
CA SER A 60 2.62 -8.13 -7.82
C SER A 60 2.74 -9.37 -8.72
N THR A 61 2.57 -9.19 -10.03
CA THR A 61 2.67 -10.29 -11.01
C THR A 61 3.97 -10.23 -11.80
N GLU A 62 4.53 -9.05 -11.99
CA GLU A 62 5.75 -8.83 -12.79
C GLU A 62 6.85 -8.09 -12.02
N PHE A 63 6.47 -7.24 -11.05
CA PHE A 63 7.44 -6.47 -10.30
C PHE A 63 8.33 -7.38 -9.44
N GLU A 64 9.63 -7.14 -9.49
CA GLU A 64 10.64 -7.83 -8.68
C GLU A 64 11.43 -6.84 -7.80
N PRO A 65 11.54 -7.12 -6.49
CA PRO A 65 11.11 -8.32 -5.76
C PRO A 65 9.59 -8.39 -5.58
N SER A 66 9.05 -9.61 -5.66
CA SER A 66 7.60 -9.84 -5.52
C SER A 66 7.10 -9.47 -4.12
N PHE A 67 5.89 -8.95 -4.05
CA PHE A 67 5.26 -8.60 -2.78
C PHE A 67 3.74 -8.63 -2.86
N SER A 68 3.10 -8.76 -1.69
CA SER A 68 1.67 -8.53 -1.54
C SER A 68 1.39 -7.28 -0.72
N PHE A 69 0.22 -6.70 -0.92
CA PHE A 69 -0.25 -5.50 -0.23
C PHE A 69 -1.76 -5.42 -0.24
N ARG A 70 -2.34 -4.64 0.69
CA ARG A 70 -3.78 -4.45 0.78
C ARG A 70 -4.16 -3.01 0.44
N VAL A 71 -5.20 -2.85 -0.36
CA VAL A 71 -5.78 -1.52 -0.66
C VAL A 71 -7.16 -1.36 -0.06
N GLY A 72 -7.47 -0.13 0.35
CA GLY A 72 -8.84 0.30 0.69
C GLY A 72 -9.61 0.78 -0.54
N LYS A 73 -10.72 1.50 -0.32
CA LYS A 73 -11.49 2.13 -1.40
C LYS A 73 -10.72 3.29 -2.05
N GLY A 74 -10.97 3.52 -3.34
CA GLY A 74 -10.48 4.68 -4.08
C GLY A 74 -9.11 4.51 -4.73
N TRP A 75 -8.52 3.31 -4.69
CA TRP A 75 -7.34 2.97 -5.45
C TRP A 75 -7.70 2.31 -6.77
N ARG A 76 -6.82 2.45 -7.77
CA ARG A 76 -6.98 1.86 -9.09
C ARG A 76 -5.62 1.59 -9.75
N THR A 77 -5.60 0.71 -10.73
CA THR A 77 -4.54 0.64 -11.74
C THR A 77 -4.73 1.73 -12.78
N SER A 78 -3.68 2.12 -13.48
CA SER A 78 -3.68 3.21 -14.47
C SER A 78 -2.97 2.79 -15.74
N SER A 79 -3.44 3.26 -16.89
CA SER A 79 -2.79 3.06 -18.18
C SER A 79 -1.44 3.78 -18.27
N GLU A 80 -1.25 4.86 -17.52
CA GLU A 80 0.00 5.62 -17.46
C GLU A 80 1.10 4.84 -16.71
N PHE A 81 0.70 3.95 -15.79
CA PHE A 81 1.61 3.22 -14.89
C PHE A 81 1.37 1.71 -14.97
N LEU A 82 1.61 1.12 -16.13
CA LEU A 82 1.56 -0.33 -16.26
C LEU A 82 2.61 -0.99 -15.36
N GLN A 83 2.25 -2.15 -14.80
CA GLN A 83 3.20 -2.95 -14.04
C GLN A 83 4.22 -3.59 -14.99
N ILE A 84 5.49 -3.53 -14.62
CA ILE A 84 6.62 -4.18 -15.28
C ILE A 84 7.61 -4.65 -14.22
N SER A 85 8.67 -5.37 -14.62
CA SER A 85 9.64 -6.00 -13.72
C SER A 85 10.31 -5.03 -12.72
N ASN A 86 10.43 -3.76 -13.03
CA ASN A 86 11.06 -2.77 -12.15
C ASN A 86 10.16 -1.59 -11.78
N LYS A 87 8.85 -1.67 -12.08
CA LYS A 87 7.87 -0.64 -11.73
C LYS A 87 6.50 -1.24 -11.47
N LEU A 88 5.88 -0.87 -10.34
CA LEU A 88 4.47 -1.12 -10.03
C LEU A 88 3.88 0.14 -9.43
N ALA A 89 2.76 0.62 -9.96
CA ALA A 89 2.08 1.78 -9.39
C ALA A 89 0.57 1.59 -9.30
N ILE A 90 0.01 2.21 -8.29
CA ILE A 90 -1.43 2.42 -8.12
C ILE A 90 -1.70 3.90 -7.92
N VAL A 91 -2.80 4.37 -8.46
CA VAL A 91 -3.22 5.77 -8.33
C VAL A 91 -4.49 5.87 -7.50
N ARG A 92 -4.69 7.05 -6.88
CA ARG A 92 -5.88 7.32 -6.09
C ARG A 92 -6.81 8.26 -6.86
N GLY A 93 -8.09 7.91 -6.88
CA GLY A 93 -9.13 8.69 -7.57
C GLY A 93 -10.05 7.82 -8.41
N GLU A 94 -11.09 8.43 -8.95
CA GLU A 94 -12.11 7.73 -9.73
C GLU A 94 -11.75 7.66 -11.22
N GLU A 95 -10.96 8.61 -11.71
CA GLU A 95 -10.59 8.74 -13.12
C GLU A 95 -9.11 8.42 -13.35
N ASP A 96 -8.82 7.82 -14.50
CA ASP A 96 -7.47 7.65 -15.01
C ASP A 96 -7.05 8.96 -15.68
N ARG A 97 -6.17 9.70 -14.99
CA ARG A 97 -5.72 11.02 -15.44
C ARG A 97 -4.25 11.25 -15.10
N THR A 98 -3.59 12.00 -15.95
CA THR A 98 -2.21 12.48 -15.70
C THR A 98 -2.15 13.32 -14.44
N GLY A 99 -1.12 13.10 -13.62
CA GLY A 99 -0.92 13.80 -12.36
C GLY A 99 -1.86 13.35 -11.24
N ALA A 100 -2.46 12.16 -11.35
CA ALA A 100 -3.22 11.57 -10.25
C ALA A 100 -2.32 11.29 -9.03
N PRO A 101 -2.87 11.37 -7.81
CA PRO A 101 -2.17 10.96 -6.60
C PRO A 101 -1.67 9.52 -6.72
N THR A 102 -0.37 9.30 -6.60
CA THR A 102 0.28 8.04 -6.97
C THR A 102 1.07 7.45 -5.82
N LEU A 103 0.97 6.14 -5.66
CA LEU A 103 1.89 5.31 -4.89
C LEU A 103 2.59 4.37 -5.89
N ILE A 104 3.91 4.44 -5.97
CA ILE A 104 4.71 3.71 -6.94
C ILE A 104 5.91 3.02 -6.29
N PHE A 105 6.08 1.74 -6.57
CA PHE A 105 7.25 0.94 -6.21
C PHE A 105 8.18 0.85 -7.43
N ARG A 106 9.47 1.02 -7.21
CA ARG A 106 10.52 0.97 -8.25
C ARG A 106 11.70 0.16 -7.74
N ALA A 107 12.24 -0.67 -8.61
CA ALA A 107 13.59 -1.24 -8.46
C ALA A 107 14.49 -0.55 -9.50
N PRO A 108 15.05 0.63 -9.20
CA PRO A 108 15.74 1.44 -10.19
C PRO A 108 17.01 0.76 -10.65
N GLN A 109 17.17 0.61 -11.97
CA GLN A 109 18.38 0.13 -12.62
C GLN A 109 19.15 1.28 -13.26
N GLU A 110 18.44 2.29 -13.76
CA GLU A 110 18.96 3.47 -14.40
C GLU A 110 18.29 4.73 -13.90
N VAL A 111 19.07 5.81 -13.82
CA VAL A 111 18.61 7.13 -13.40
C VAL A 111 19.13 8.19 -14.37
N PHE A 112 18.47 9.34 -14.37
CA PHE A 112 18.90 10.51 -15.14
C PHE A 112 19.83 11.38 -14.30
N LYS A 113 21.06 11.53 -14.77
CA LYS A 113 22.09 12.39 -14.18
C LYS A 113 22.10 13.73 -14.90
N TYR A 114 21.85 14.79 -14.14
CA TYR A 114 21.92 16.15 -14.64
C TYR A 114 23.26 16.78 -14.24
N ALA A 115 23.97 17.38 -15.18
CA ALA A 115 25.03 18.34 -14.84
C ALA A 115 24.38 19.69 -14.52
N LYS A 116 25.09 20.50 -13.72
CA LYS A 116 24.63 21.86 -13.40
C LYS A 116 24.54 22.69 -14.69
N ASN A 117 23.38 23.28 -14.95
CA ASN A 117 23.05 24.04 -16.17
C ASN A 117 22.94 23.20 -17.46
N ASP A 118 22.92 21.88 -17.38
CA ASP A 118 22.63 21.02 -18.53
C ASP A 118 21.12 20.81 -18.68
N THR A 119 20.63 20.85 -19.91
CA THR A 119 19.25 20.57 -20.26
C THR A 119 19.05 19.14 -20.77
N THR A 120 20.14 18.45 -21.12
CA THR A 120 20.08 17.08 -21.62
C THR A 120 20.75 16.14 -20.61
N PRO A 121 19.96 15.43 -19.78
CA PRO A 121 20.53 14.50 -18.80
C PRO A 121 21.12 13.26 -19.46
N GLU A 122 22.15 12.72 -18.84
CA GLU A 122 22.73 11.41 -19.17
C GLU A 122 21.98 10.31 -18.42
N VAL A 123 21.68 9.20 -19.10
CA VAL A 123 21.16 7.98 -18.45
C VAL A 123 22.36 7.20 -17.92
N VAL A 124 22.36 6.93 -16.62
CA VAL A 124 23.45 6.20 -15.94
C VAL A 124 22.86 5.11 -15.05
N GLU A 125 23.70 4.12 -14.70
CA GLU A 125 23.32 3.10 -13.71
C GLU A 125 22.89 3.75 -12.38
N ALA A 126 21.84 3.21 -11.78
CA ALA A 126 21.33 3.71 -10.50
C ALA A 126 22.40 3.55 -9.41
N PRO A 127 22.73 4.63 -8.68
CA PRO A 127 23.76 4.56 -7.65
C PRO A 127 23.27 3.73 -6.45
N LYS A 128 24.20 3.08 -5.76
CA LYS A 128 23.89 2.35 -4.53
C LYS A 128 23.33 3.29 -3.44
N ASP A 129 23.88 4.48 -3.30
CA ASP A 129 23.37 5.50 -2.39
C ASP A 129 22.28 6.32 -3.09
N MET A 130 21.07 5.78 -3.15
CA MET A 130 19.91 6.47 -3.70
C MET A 130 19.47 7.66 -2.83
N VAL A 131 19.67 7.61 -1.51
CA VAL A 131 19.35 8.73 -0.62
C VAL A 131 20.24 9.93 -0.94
N GLY A 132 21.53 9.69 -1.02
CA GLY A 132 22.50 10.73 -1.42
C GLY A 132 22.24 11.25 -2.83
N TRP A 133 21.83 10.38 -3.75
CA TRP A 133 21.46 10.80 -5.11
C TRP A 133 20.28 11.78 -5.10
N PHE A 134 19.22 11.53 -4.37
CA PHE A 134 18.11 12.48 -4.21
C PHE A 134 18.57 13.79 -3.59
N GLN A 135 19.40 13.73 -2.53
CA GLN A 135 19.83 14.92 -1.79
C GLN A 135 20.79 15.81 -2.60
N HIS A 136 21.56 15.23 -3.50
CA HIS A 136 22.54 15.98 -4.32
C HIS A 136 22.07 16.23 -5.75
N HIS A 137 20.82 15.84 -6.09
CA HIS A 137 20.27 16.09 -7.40
C HIS A 137 20.09 17.62 -7.63
N PRO A 138 20.62 18.20 -8.73
CA PRO A 138 20.72 19.66 -8.90
C PRO A 138 19.36 20.39 -8.94
N TYR A 139 18.31 19.67 -9.29
CA TYR A 139 16.96 20.22 -9.45
C TYR A 139 15.93 19.72 -8.44
N LEU A 140 16.35 19.03 -7.39
CA LEU A 140 15.46 18.63 -6.29
C LEU A 140 15.76 19.43 -5.04
N LYS A 141 14.73 19.91 -4.38
CA LYS A 141 14.77 20.47 -3.03
C LYS A 141 14.26 19.41 -2.07
N THR A 142 15.17 18.82 -1.28
CA THR A 142 14.87 17.74 -0.36
C THR A 142 14.73 18.27 1.07
N GLU A 143 13.80 17.71 1.83
CA GLU A 143 13.71 17.89 3.27
C GLU A 143 14.68 16.95 4.00
N LYS A 144 14.81 17.13 5.33
CA LYS A 144 15.66 16.27 6.15
C LYS A 144 15.17 14.82 6.13
N PRO A 145 16.06 13.86 5.83
CA PRO A 145 15.72 12.45 5.85
C PRO A 145 15.26 11.97 7.23
N GLY A 146 14.36 10.99 7.24
CA GLY A 146 13.87 10.30 8.43
C GLY A 146 13.87 8.80 8.21
N SER A 147 13.74 8.04 9.28
CA SER A 147 13.61 6.57 9.20
C SER A 147 12.25 6.15 8.62
N ALA A 148 12.23 5.01 7.95
CA ALA A 148 11.02 4.32 7.49
C ALA A 148 11.20 2.80 7.67
N THR A 149 10.08 2.08 7.67
CA THR A 149 10.06 0.62 7.60
C THR A 149 8.89 0.20 6.74
N VAL A 150 9.09 -0.68 5.77
CA VAL A 150 8.03 -1.19 4.90
C VAL A 150 8.23 -2.70 4.72
N GLY A 151 7.20 -3.48 5.05
CA GLY A 151 7.29 -4.94 4.99
C GLY A 151 8.42 -5.52 5.85
N GLY A 152 8.70 -4.92 7.02
CA GLY A 152 9.80 -5.34 7.90
C GLY A 152 11.19 -4.83 7.50
N VAL A 153 11.37 -4.33 6.28
CA VAL A 153 12.65 -3.79 5.78
C VAL A 153 12.82 -2.34 6.21
N LYS A 154 13.94 -2.03 6.86
CA LYS A 154 14.30 -0.67 7.27
C LYS A 154 14.82 0.14 6.08
N GLY A 155 14.52 1.44 6.08
CA GLY A 155 14.95 2.36 5.05
C GLY A 155 14.93 3.80 5.49
N VAL A 156 15.10 4.68 4.53
CA VAL A 156 15.14 6.14 4.72
C VAL A 156 14.03 6.78 3.89
N ARG A 157 13.25 7.66 4.49
CA ARG A 157 12.29 8.52 3.80
C ARG A 157 12.82 9.94 3.67
N LEU A 158 12.50 10.59 2.56
CA LEU A 158 12.75 12.01 2.36
C LEU A 158 11.64 12.60 1.49
N ASP A 159 11.20 13.81 1.82
CA ASP A 159 10.26 14.57 1.02
C ASP A 159 11.03 15.50 0.09
N TYR A 160 10.50 15.71 -1.12
CA TYR A 160 11.14 16.60 -2.09
C TYR A 160 10.13 17.26 -3.03
N THR A 161 10.58 18.35 -3.62
CA THR A 161 9.89 19.06 -4.71
C THR A 161 10.90 19.36 -5.83
N VAL A 162 10.39 19.62 -7.04
CA VAL A 162 11.24 20.13 -8.12
C VAL A 162 11.52 21.60 -7.88
N SER A 163 12.80 21.99 -8.02
CA SER A 163 13.23 23.38 -7.89
C SER A 163 12.66 24.24 -9.01
N GLU A 164 12.35 25.51 -8.72
CA GLU A 164 11.95 26.47 -9.75
C GLU A 164 13.06 26.71 -10.79
N ASP A 165 14.31 26.48 -10.42
CA ASP A 165 15.49 26.59 -11.29
C ASP A 165 15.64 25.39 -12.26
N ALA A 166 14.77 24.36 -12.16
CA ALA A 166 14.81 23.24 -13.09
C ALA A 166 14.51 23.72 -14.54
N PRO A 167 15.18 23.14 -15.56
CA PRO A 167 15.10 23.61 -16.93
C PRO A 167 13.72 23.37 -17.55
N TYR A 168 12.95 22.43 -16.98
CA TYR A 168 11.61 22.06 -17.45
C TYR A 168 10.64 21.96 -16.28
N ASP A 169 9.35 22.01 -16.57
CA ASP A 169 8.30 21.82 -15.57
C ASP A 169 8.26 20.37 -15.06
N ASP A 170 8.61 19.41 -15.91
CA ASP A 170 8.78 18.00 -15.57
C ASP A 170 10.23 17.58 -15.82
N ILE A 171 10.86 16.92 -14.86
CA ILE A 171 12.21 16.38 -14.98
C ILE A 171 12.16 14.85 -14.91
N SER A 172 12.89 14.16 -15.79
CA SER A 172 13.05 12.71 -15.73
C SER A 172 14.01 12.35 -14.59
N LEU A 173 13.66 11.36 -13.80
CA LEU A 173 14.47 10.86 -12.69
C LEU A 173 14.92 9.40 -12.91
N PHE A 174 14.04 8.57 -13.47
CA PHE A 174 14.25 7.13 -13.64
C PHE A 174 14.00 6.72 -15.07
N ARG A 175 14.83 5.80 -15.59
CA ARG A 175 14.55 5.06 -16.81
C ARG A 175 14.08 3.66 -16.42
N TYR A 176 12.94 3.22 -16.96
CA TYR A 176 12.35 1.91 -16.69
C TYR A 176 12.74 0.87 -17.74
N ALA A 177 12.53 -0.41 -17.43
CA ALA A 177 12.90 -1.54 -18.28
C ALA A 177 12.19 -1.54 -19.65
N ASP A 178 11.01 -0.94 -19.75
CA ASP A 178 10.26 -0.76 -21.00
C ASP A 178 10.74 0.45 -21.83
N GLY A 179 11.77 1.15 -21.38
CA GLY A 179 12.31 2.35 -22.00
C GLY A 179 11.51 3.63 -21.69
N SER A 180 10.43 3.54 -20.92
CA SER A 180 9.71 4.73 -20.46
C SER A 180 10.48 5.45 -19.35
N ASP A 181 10.17 6.73 -19.14
CA ASP A 181 10.76 7.57 -18.13
C ASP A 181 9.79 7.81 -16.99
N GLY A 182 10.32 7.90 -15.77
CA GLY A 182 9.60 8.37 -14.60
C GLY A 182 10.25 9.61 -14.04
N GLY A 183 9.45 10.57 -13.62
CA GLY A 183 9.99 11.86 -13.22
C GLY A 183 9.23 12.53 -12.09
N ALA A 184 9.47 13.83 -11.97
CA ALA A 184 8.81 14.71 -11.03
C ALA A 184 8.50 16.05 -11.69
N GLY A 185 7.33 16.61 -11.38
CA GLY A 185 6.87 17.89 -11.92
C GLY A 185 6.88 19.01 -10.88
N LYS A 186 7.03 20.26 -11.34
CA LYS A 186 6.81 21.46 -10.52
C LYS A 186 5.36 21.50 -10.03
N GLY A 187 5.12 22.07 -8.87
CA GLY A 187 3.79 22.14 -8.26
C GLY A 187 3.35 20.85 -7.56
N PHE A 188 4.17 19.80 -7.59
CA PHE A 188 3.97 18.56 -6.88
C PHE A 188 4.92 18.45 -5.69
N LYS A 189 4.47 17.75 -4.66
CA LYS A 189 5.32 17.28 -3.56
C LYS A 189 5.38 15.76 -3.60
N TYR A 190 6.56 15.25 -3.29
CA TYR A 190 6.85 13.82 -3.34
C TYR A 190 7.48 13.36 -2.04
N ARG A 191 7.20 12.13 -1.67
CA ARG A 191 7.96 11.37 -0.68
C ARG A 191 8.64 10.20 -1.38
N ALA A 192 9.95 10.08 -1.20
CA ALA A 192 10.68 8.86 -1.51
C ALA A 192 10.93 8.08 -0.22
N ILE A 193 10.77 6.77 -0.27
CA ILE A 193 11.25 5.82 0.75
C ILE A 193 12.23 4.91 0.03
N VAL A 194 13.47 4.89 0.49
CA VAL A 194 14.55 4.06 -0.06
C VAL A 194 14.77 2.90 0.88
N LEU A 195 14.60 1.69 0.37
CA LEU A 195 14.88 0.43 1.03
C LEU A 195 16.11 -0.18 0.33
N GLU A 196 17.23 -0.29 1.05
CA GLU A 196 18.51 -0.64 0.41
C GLU A 196 18.71 -2.14 0.14
N ASP A 197 17.98 -2.98 0.87
CA ASP A 197 18.12 -4.44 0.77
C ASP A 197 16.76 -5.13 0.87
N VAL A 198 16.04 -5.17 -0.23
CA VAL A 198 14.85 -6.00 -0.40
C VAL A 198 15.26 -7.15 -1.31
N GLU A 199 15.58 -8.31 -0.75
CA GLU A 199 16.06 -9.48 -1.50
C GLU A 199 17.31 -9.17 -2.39
N GLY A 200 18.22 -8.37 -1.86
CA GLY A 200 19.44 -7.97 -2.58
C GLY A 200 19.24 -6.82 -3.57
N LYS A 201 18.04 -6.25 -3.65
CA LYS A 201 17.73 -5.12 -4.54
C LYS A 201 17.45 -3.84 -3.74
N THR A 202 17.82 -2.69 -4.29
CA THR A 202 17.34 -1.40 -3.81
C THR A 202 15.95 -1.16 -4.35
N VAL A 203 14.98 -0.88 -3.47
CA VAL A 203 13.63 -0.50 -3.83
C VAL A 203 13.39 0.94 -3.40
N THR A 204 12.85 1.76 -4.31
CA THR A 204 12.37 3.10 -3.98
C THR A 204 10.86 3.13 -4.07
N ILE A 205 10.20 3.65 -3.04
CA ILE A 205 8.76 3.83 -3.02
C ILE A 205 8.48 5.32 -3.11
N GLY A 206 7.74 5.73 -4.14
CA GLY A 206 7.35 7.10 -4.36
C GLY A 206 5.88 7.34 -4.01
N ILE A 207 5.61 8.41 -3.27
CA ILE A 207 4.26 8.93 -3.05
C ILE A 207 4.25 10.33 -3.65
N GLY A 208 3.41 10.59 -4.63
CA GLY A 208 3.35 11.87 -5.34
C GLY A 208 1.93 12.41 -5.44
N ASN A 209 1.78 13.71 -5.22
CA ASN A 209 0.52 14.43 -5.39
C ASN A 209 0.78 15.92 -5.66
N PRO A 210 -0.13 16.65 -6.32
CA PRO A 210 -0.12 18.10 -6.26
C PRO A 210 0.05 18.59 -4.81
N THR A 211 0.85 19.62 -4.61
CA THR A 211 1.25 20.09 -3.27
C THR A 211 0.06 20.28 -2.31
N ILE A 212 -1.07 20.81 -2.83
CA ILE A 212 -2.28 21.07 -2.03
C ILE A 212 -2.90 19.79 -1.44
N GLY A 213 -2.79 18.65 -2.11
CA GLY A 213 -3.38 17.38 -1.66
C GLY A 213 -2.39 16.36 -1.11
N PHE A 214 -1.11 16.74 -0.99
CA PHE A 214 -0.06 15.80 -0.60
C PHE A 214 -0.25 15.22 0.80
N ASP A 215 -0.53 16.08 1.77
CA ASP A 215 -0.70 15.65 3.17
C ASP A 215 -1.94 14.76 3.37
N ASP A 216 -2.98 14.92 2.54
CA ASP A 216 -4.16 14.05 2.55
C ASP A 216 -3.88 12.66 1.96
N LEU A 217 -2.95 12.56 1.00
CA LEU A 217 -2.56 11.29 0.40
C LEU A 217 -1.71 10.44 1.35
N LEU A 218 -0.85 11.06 2.15
CA LEU A 218 0.12 10.35 2.99
C LEU A 218 -0.50 9.28 3.90
N PRO A 219 -1.56 9.57 4.69
CA PRO A 219 -2.17 8.56 5.55
C PRO A 219 -2.82 7.42 4.76
N GLU A 220 -3.31 7.68 3.55
CA GLU A 220 -3.91 6.65 2.72
C GLU A 220 -2.84 5.75 2.07
N ALA A 221 -1.73 6.34 1.61
CA ALA A 221 -0.58 5.58 1.13
C ALA A 221 0.05 4.76 2.27
N GLN A 222 0.16 5.33 3.49
CA GLN A 222 0.70 4.63 4.66
C GLN A 222 -0.13 3.38 4.99
N LYS A 223 -1.47 3.44 4.91
CA LYS A 223 -2.32 2.25 5.11
C LYS A 223 -1.99 1.12 4.14
N VAL A 224 -1.60 1.42 2.91
CA VAL A 224 -1.14 0.41 1.95
C VAL A 224 0.24 -0.11 2.35
N LEU A 225 1.19 0.78 2.65
CA LEU A 225 2.57 0.44 3.02
C LEU A 225 2.65 -0.42 4.28
N ASP A 226 1.77 -0.20 5.25
CA ASP A 226 1.68 -0.98 6.50
C ASP A 226 1.28 -2.45 6.27
N THR A 227 0.77 -2.76 5.09
CA THR A 227 0.32 -4.12 4.73
C THR A 227 1.26 -4.83 3.77
N VAL A 228 2.32 -4.18 3.32
CA VAL A 228 3.32 -4.77 2.40
C VAL A 228 3.98 -5.97 3.05
N LYS A 229 4.04 -7.06 2.30
CA LYS A 229 4.77 -8.29 2.66
C LYS A 229 5.62 -8.69 1.46
N TRP A 230 6.93 -8.64 1.60
CA TRP A 230 7.87 -9.10 0.58
C TRP A 230 7.84 -10.63 0.53
N GLU A 231 7.78 -11.21 -0.68
CA GLU A 231 7.83 -12.66 -0.87
C GLU A 231 9.28 -13.12 -0.76
N GLY A 232 9.62 -13.90 0.25
CA GLY A 232 11.01 -14.37 0.50
C GLY A 232 11.64 -13.82 1.78
N SER A 233 10.95 -12.95 2.50
CA SER A 233 11.38 -12.40 3.81
C SER A 233 10.74 -13.16 4.99
#